data_e7e5b8ebb1cb337bb44d988d6b2b5676
#
_entry.id   e7e5b8ebb1cb337bb44d988d6b2b5676
#
_cell.length_a   1.000
_cell.length_b   1.000
_cell.length_c   1.000
_cell.angle_alpha   90.00
_cell.angle_beta   90.00
_cell.angle_gamma   90.00
#
_symmetry.space_group_name_H-M   'P 1'
#
loop_
_entity.id
_entity.type
_entity.pdbx_description
1 polymer ?
#
loop_
_entity_poly.entity_id
_entity_poly.type
_entity_poly.pdbx_seq_one_letter_code
_entity_poly.pdbx_strand_id
1 'polypeptide(L)'
;MKHLAGLLTILATTRLFTSCDGSGGFISASGANNEILVIMDDSAWVGNEGRALFDVLNSNVKGLPQPEPNFRIIQIAPENFSSTFKMARNIIIPDISSIYSQPKLVSELDSYAKGQVIMNINASDSAAFVQFVEENSATIVDYFIEKELERNGKWLMNEIKSPSARVQQMFGINIHLPKGLSNFVEFSNFLWATNNAGRGRQDIVIYQFPYDSERVFEKESLITVRDEYLGKYITGSFNSFMKTATVYP
;
A
#
# COMPACT_ATOMS: atom_id res chain seq x y z
N MET A 1 -7.62 74.98 6.05
CA MET A 1 -6.78 73.80 5.87
C MET A 1 -7.03 72.76 7.00
N LYS A 2 -8.27 72.34 7.22
CA LYS A 2 -8.63 71.36 8.29
C LYS A 2 -9.58 70.23 7.83
N HIS A 3 -9.80 70.08 6.50
CA HIS A 3 -10.72 69.06 5.98
C HIS A 3 -10.08 68.05 5.02
N LEU A 4 -8.74 68.01 4.92
CA LEU A 4 -8.06 67.08 4.01
C LEU A 4 -7.42 65.87 4.73
N ALA A 5 -7.48 65.80 6.07
CA ALA A 5 -6.91 64.73 6.86
C ALA A 5 -7.88 63.56 7.14
N GLY A 6 -9.20 63.75 6.87
CA GLY A 6 -10.23 62.75 7.16
C GLY A 6 -10.48 61.74 6.06
N LEU A 7 -9.99 61.94 4.83
CA LEU A 7 -10.30 61.07 3.68
C LEU A 7 -9.22 59.98 3.39
N LEU A 8 -8.09 60.03 4.06
CA LEU A 8 -7.00 59.07 3.84
C LEU A 8 -7.02 57.86 4.78
N THR A 9 -7.88 57.90 5.80
CA THR A 9 -7.92 56.83 6.82
C THR A 9 -8.97 55.75 6.53
N ILE A 10 -9.86 55.97 5.56
CA ILE A 10 -10.92 54.99 5.21
C ILE A 10 -10.48 54.03 4.08
N LEU A 11 -9.36 54.29 3.40
CA LEU A 11 -8.91 53.46 2.26
C LEU A 11 -7.95 52.36 2.65
N ALA A 12 -7.59 52.24 3.94
CA ALA A 12 -6.59 51.24 4.43
C ALA A 12 -7.19 50.00 5.08
N THR A 13 -8.52 49.89 5.22
CA THR A 13 -9.15 48.78 5.95
C THR A 13 -9.93 47.79 5.07
N THR A 14 -9.86 47.86 3.75
CA THR A 14 -10.62 46.99 2.84
C THR A 14 -9.79 45.90 2.16
N ARG A 15 -8.62 45.52 2.68
CA ARG A 15 -7.80 44.46 2.10
C ARG A 15 -7.45 43.35 3.08
N LEU A 16 -8.34 42.94 3.96
CA LEU A 16 -8.12 41.79 4.86
C LEU A 16 -9.21 40.70 4.78
N PHE A 17 -9.96 40.68 3.68
CA PHE A 17 -10.72 39.50 3.32
C PHE A 17 -10.15 38.92 2.03
N THR A 18 -8.88 38.50 2.05
CA THR A 18 -8.47 37.45 1.12
C THR A 18 -9.22 36.22 1.53
N SER A 19 -10.33 35.97 0.87
CA SER A 19 -10.99 34.71 0.73
C SER A 19 -9.94 33.62 0.74
N CYS A 20 -9.99 32.71 1.71
CA CYS A 20 -9.50 31.37 1.46
C CYS A 20 -10.23 30.91 0.22
N ASP A 21 -9.54 30.81 -0.91
CA ASP A 21 -10.01 30.06 -2.05
C ASP A 21 -10.27 28.65 -1.53
N GLY A 22 -11.52 28.40 -1.18
CA GLY A 22 -12.04 27.08 -0.92
C GLY A 22 -12.07 26.33 -2.25
N SER A 23 -10.90 25.99 -2.80
CA SER A 23 -10.80 24.83 -3.65
C SER A 23 -11.17 23.66 -2.74
N GLY A 24 -12.43 23.27 -2.78
CA GLY A 24 -12.99 22.13 -2.05
C GLY A 24 -12.34 20.82 -2.56
N GLY A 25 -11.04 20.71 -2.39
CA GLY A 25 -10.31 19.48 -2.64
C GLY A 25 -10.68 18.49 -1.55
N PHE A 26 -11.05 17.29 -1.93
CA PHE A 26 -11.20 16.19 -0.98
C PHE A 26 -9.98 16.08 -0.08
N ILE A 27 -10.21 15.95 1.22
CA ILE A 27 -9.16 15.61 2.19
C ILE A 27 -8.58 14.24 1.77
N SER A 28 -7.28 14.06 1.93
CA SER A 28 -6.65 12.77 1.62
C SER A 28 -7.17 11.67 2.54
N ALA A 29 -7.37 10.48 1.98
CA ALA A 29 -7.71 9.30 2.74
C ALA A 29 -6.62 8.98 3.78
N SER A 30 -7.02 8.45 4.92
CA SER A 30 -6.17 8.15 6.08
C SER A 30 -6.26 6.67 6.46
N GLY A 31 -5.35 6.21 7.31
CA GLY A 31 -5.22 4.83 7.76
C GLY A 31 -3.83 4.26 7.48
N ALA A 32 -3.53 3.12 8.09
CA ALA A 32 -2.30 2.41 7.86
C ALA A 32 -2.29 1.72 6.48
N ASN A 33 -1.10 1.39 5.98
CA ASN A 33 -0.98 0.55 4.80
C ASN A 33 -1.63 -0.81 5.07
N ASN A 34 -2.29 -1.36 4.08
CA ASN A 34 -2.97 -2.66 4.16
C ASN A 34 -4.02 -2.74 5.29
N GLU A 35 -4.63 -1.61 5.66
CA GLU A 35 -5.76 -1.56 6.57
C GLU A 35 -7.06 -1.50 5.78
N ILE A 36 -8.03 -2.34 6.14
CA ILE A 36 -9.37 -2.38 5.54
C ILE A 36 -10.43 -2.17 6.62
N LEU A 37 -11.33 -1.23 6.38
CA LEU A 37 -12.51 -1.00 7.16
C LEU A 37 -13.69 -1.75 6.53
N VAL A 38 -14.31 -2.66 7.27
CA VAL A 38 -15.53 -3.37 6.87
C VAL A 38 -16.73 -2.76 7.57
N ILE A 39 -17.73 -2.35 6.79
CA ILE A 39 -18.99 -1.79 7.30
C ILE A 39 -20.03 -2.91 7.27
N MET A 40 -20.28 -3.55 8.39
CA MET A 40 -21.17 -4.70 8.50
C MET A 40 -21.78 -4.76 9.91
N ASP A 41 -23.06 -5.15 10.01
CA ASP A 41 -23.71 -5.36 11.30
C ASP A 41 -22.95 -6.38 12.16
N ASP A 42 -22.88 -6.16 13.47
CA ASP A 42 -22.14 -7.03 14.40
C ASP A 42 -22.63 -8.48 14.34
N SER A 43 -23.93 -8.69 14.18
CA SER A 43 -24.53 -10.03 14.06
C SER A 43 -24.12 -10.73 12.77
N ALA A 44 -24.06 -10.03 11.64
CA ALA A 44 -23.60 -10.57 10.36
C ALA A 44 -22.07 -10.81 10.39
N TRP A 45 -21.31 -9.93 11.08
CA TRP A 45 -19.87 -10.09 11.22
C TRP A 45 -19.46 -11.37 11.95
N VAL A 46 -20.19 -11.75 13.02
CA VAL A 46 -19.95 -13.02 13.73
C VAL A 46 -20.60 -14.23 13.05
N GLY A 47 -21.44 -13.98 12.05
CA GLY A 47 -22.13 -15.01 11.23
C GLY A 47 -21.24 -15.55 10.11
N ASN A 48 -21.88 -16.30 9.19
CA ASN A 48 -21.20 -16.93 8.06
C ASN A 48 -20.62 -15.89 7.09
N GLU A 49 -21.34 -14.79 6.86
CA GLU A 49 -20.96 -13.73 5.94
C GLU A 49 -19.67 -13.04 6.39
N GLY A 50 -19.62 -12.62 7.66
CA GLY A 50 -18.44 -11.98 8.23
C GLY A 50 -17.26 -12.94 8.33
N ARG A 51 -17.53 -14.22 8.63
CA ARG A 51 -16.48 -15.24 8.67
C ARG A 51 -15.86 -15.45 7.28
N ALA A 52 -16.65 -15.63 6.24
CA ALA A 52 -16.17 -15.81 4.88
C ALA A 52 -15.33 -14.60 4.43
N LEU A 53 -15.82 -13.38 4.68
CA LEU A 53 -15.08 -12.16 4.33
C LEU A 53 -13.79 -12.03 5.14
N PHE A 54 -13.84 -12.32 6.44
CA PHE A 54 -12.66 -12.30 7.30
C PHE A 54 -11.58 -13.28 6.82
N ASP A 55 -11.96 -14.53 6.50
CA ASP A 55 -11.01 -15.56 6.08
C ASP A 55 -10.32 -15.18 4.76
N VAL A 56 -11.05 -14.56 3.82
CA VAL A 56 -10.48 -14.02 2.57
C VAL A 56 -9.48 -12.89 2.85
N LEU A 57 -9.88 -11.90 3.65
CA LEU A 57 -9.03 -10.73 3.92
C LEU A 57 -7.85 -11.05 4.83
N ASN A 58 -8.00 -12.03 5.73
CA ASN A 58 -6.95 -12.49 6.64
C ASN A 58 -6.04 -13.54 6.01
N SER A 59 -6.21 -13.83 4.71
CA SER A 59 -5.32 -14.76 4.01
C SER A 59 -3.87 -14.26 4.05
N ASN A 60 -2.92 -15.20 4.09
CA ASN A 60 -1.51 -14.87 4.28
C ASN A 60 -0.84 -14.36 3.01
N VAL A 61 0.09 -13.44 3.17
CA VAL A 61 1.03 -13.01 2.12
C VAL A 61 1.84 -14.21 1.66
N LYS A 62 1.83 -14.49 0.36
CA LYS A 62 2.53 -15.62 -0.22
C LYS A 62 4.05 -15.43 -0.18
N GLY A 63 4.79 -16.49 0.07
CA GLY A 63 6.26 -16.50 0.02
C GLY A 63 6.96 -15.99 1.28
N LEU A 64 6.23 -15.66 2.35
CA LEU A 64 6.85 -15.32 3.64
C LEU A 64 7.09 -16.59 4.48
N PRO A 65 8.19 -16.63 5.25
CA PRO A 65 8.53 -17.79 6.08
C PRO A 65 7.61 -17.95 7.30
N GLN A 66 6.93 -16.88 7.69
CA GLN A 66 5.94 -16.88 8.76
C GLN A 66 4.61 -16.40 8.21
N PRO A 67 3.48 -16.94 8.71
CA PRO A 67 2.17 -16.45 8.31
C PRO A 67 1.98 -14.98 8.71
N GLU A 68 1.76 -14.12 7.72
CA GLU A 68 1.42 -12.72 7.91
C GLU A 68 0.16 -12.42 7.11
N PRO A 69 -0.90 -11.88 7.72
CA PRO A 69 -2.13 -11.57 7.00
C PRO A 69 -1.90 -10.43 6.00
N ASN A 70 -2.60 -10.50 4.84
CA ASN A 70 -2.55 -9.45 3.83
C ASN A 70 -3.06 -8.11 4.38
N PHE A 71 -4.07 -8.13 5.27
CA PHE A 71 -4.70 -6.91 5.74
C PHE A 71 -4.93 -6.92 7.26
N ARG A 72 -4.84 -5.72 7.84
CA ARG A 72 -5.39 -5.42 9.15
C ARG A 72 -6.86 -5.05 8.97
N ILE A 73 -7.76 -5.82 9.59
CA ILE A 73 -9.19 -5.65 9.44
C ILE A 73 -9.75 -4.89 10.64
N ILE A 74 -10.56 -3.88 10.37
CA ILE A 74 -11.36 -3.15 11.34
C ILE A 74 -12.82 -3.30 10.89
N GLN A 75 -13.70 -3.78 11.76
CA GLN A 75 -15.13 -3.82 11.50
C GLN A 75 -15.84 -2.77 12.33
N ILE A 76 -16.84 -2.14 11.75
CA ILE A 76 -17.80 -1.28 12.45
C ILE A 76 -19.21 -1.54 11.93
N ALA A 77 -20.19 -1.36 12.83
CA ALA A 77 -21.60 -1.40 12.43
C ALA A 77 -21.96 -0.16 11.57
N PRO A 78 -22.93 -0.28 10.64
CA PRO A 78 -23.30 0.81 9.72
C PRO A 78 -23.64 2.13 10.39
N GLU A 79 -24.32 2.10 11.53
CA GLU A 79 -24.67 3.29 12.32
C GLU A 79 -23.46 4.06 12.85
N ASN A 80 -22.32 3.39 12.98
CA ASN A 80 -21.05 4.00 13.39
C ASN A 80 -20.24 4.58 12.24
N PHE A 81 -20.70 4.45 11.00
CA PHE A 81 -20.00 4.97 9.82
C PHE A 81 -20.07 6.49 9.74
N SER A 82 -19.36 7.14 10.64
CA SER A 82 -19.27 8.60 10.80
C SER A 82 -18.27 9.24 9.84
N SER A 83 -18.19 10.58 9.90
CA SER A 83 -17.25 11.36 9.09
C SER A 83 -15.79 10.93 9.24
N THR A 84 -15.38 10.49 10.44
CA THR A 84 -14.02 10.01 10.69
C THR A 84 -13.73 8.72 9.92
N PHE A 85 -14.64 7.75 9.99
CA PHE A 85 -14.48 6.48 9.29
C PHE A 85 -14.62 6.60 7.76
N LYS A 86 -15.36 7.60 7.29
CA LYS A 86 -15.44 7.94 5.86
C LYS A 86 -14.09 8.34 5.27
N MET A 87 -13.11 8.68 6.09
CA MET A 87 -11.76 9.00 5.64
C MET A 87 -10.87 7.75 5.46
N ALA A 88 -11.34 6.55 5.84
CA ALA A 88 -10.55 5.32 5.68
C ALA A 88 -10.17 5.09 4.23
N ARG A 89 -8.92 4.65 4.01
CA ARG A 89 -8.36 4.51 2.65
C ARG A 89 -8.90 3.32 1.87
N ASN A 90 -9.28 2.25 2.55
CA ASN A 90 -9.91 1.07 1.96
C ASN A 90 -11.15 0.72 2.78
N ILE A 91 -12.29 0.62 2.11
CA ILE A 91 -13.57 0.32 2.74
C ILE A 91 -14.24 -0.82 1.97
N ILE A 92 -14.78 -1.78 2.69
CA ILE A 92 -15.69 -2.80 2.14
C ILE A 92 -17.07 -2.60 2.75
N ILE A 93 -18.07 -2.57 1.90
CA ILE A 93 -19.48 -2.44 2.29
C ILE A 93 -20.25 -3.62 1.70
N PRO A 94 -20.50 -4.69 2.46
CA PRO A 94 -21.44 -5.74 2.07
C PRO A 94 -22.87 -5.18 2.03
N ASP A 95 -23.60 -5.51 0.96
CA ASP A 95 -25.01 -5.18 0.81
C ASP A 95 -25.78 -6.44 0.39
N ILE A 96 -26.43 -7.06 1.36
CA ILE A 96 -27.18 -8.32 1.19
C ILE A 96 -28.66 -8.00 1.18
N SER A 97 -29.26 -8.05 0.00
CA SER A 97 -30.66 -7.68 -0.20
C SER A 97 -31.28 -8.42 -1.37
N SER A 98 -32.52 -8.87 -1.20
CA SER A 98 -33.30 -9.56 -2.25
C SER A 98 -33.59 -8.73 -3.51
N ILE A 99 -33.18 -7.44 -3.52
CA ILE A 99 -33.24 -6.61 -4.72
C ILE A 99 -32.19 -7.00 -5.77
N TYR A 100 -31.13 -7.69 -5.35
CA TYR A 100 -30.07 -8.13 -6.26
C TYR A 100 -30.44 -9.48 -6.89
N SER A 101 -30.40 -9.55 -8.21
CA SER A 101 -30.66 -10.79 -8.95
C SER A 101 -29.44 -11.72 -9.02
N GLN A 102 -28.24 -11.17 -8.84
CA GLN A 102 -26.97 -11.90 -8.83
C GLN A 102 -25.92 -11.12 -8.04
N PRO A 103 -24.95 -11.82 -7.43
CA PRO A 103 -23.87 -11.16 -6.71
C PRO A 103 -22.93 -10.38 -7.66
N LYS A 104 -22.34 -9.29 -7.15
CA LYS A 104 -21.34 -8.52 -7.90
C LYS A 104 -20.43 -7.71 -6.97
N LEU A 105 -19.22 -7.41 -7.45
CA LEU A 105 -18.33 -6.39 -6.90
C LEU A 105 -18.56 -5.07 -7.63
N VAL A 106 -18.67 -3.98 -6.87
CA VAL A 106 -18.71 -2.61 -7.42
C VAL A 106 -17.69 -1.78 -6.68
N SER A 107 -16.71 -1.23 -7.39
CA SER A 107 -15.69 -0.38 -6.78
C SER A 107 -15.91 1.08 -7.11
N GLU A 108 -15.65 1.93 -6.13
CA GLU A 108 -15.67 3.38 -6.23
C GLU A 108 -14.34 3.96 -5.77
N LEU A 109 -13.91 5.04 -6.42
CA LEU A 109 -12.69 5.75 -6.06
C LEU A 109 -13.06 7.15 -5.57
N ASP A 110 -12.34 7.61 -4.54
CA ASP A 110 -12.41 8.99 -4.06
C ASP A 110 -13.83 9.48 -3.66
N SER A 111 -14.69 8.58 -3.15
CA SER A 111 -16.07 8.92 -2.81
C SER A 111 -16.17 9.92 -1.64
N TYR A 112 -15.34 9.79 -0.61
CA TYR A 112 -15.30 10.67 0.55
C TYR A 112 -13.93 11.33 0.76
N ALA A 113 -12.86 10.70 0.25
CA ALA A 113 -11.50 11.17 0.46
C ALA A 113 -10.62 10.83 -0.75
N LYS A 114 -9.66 11.69 -1.07
CA LYS A 114 -8.74 11.48 -2.18
C LYS A 114 -7.79 10.30 -1.90
N GLY A 115 -7.68 9.38 -2.85
CA GLY A 115 -6.90 8.15 -2.73
C GLY A 115 -7.64 7.03 -1.99
N GLN A 116 -8.95 7.17 -1.80
CA GLN A 116 -9.82 6.17 -1.21
C GLN A 116 -10.29 5.14 -2.21
N VAL A 117 -10.49 3.93 -1.74
CA VAL A 117 -11.17 2.84 -2.45
C VAL A 117 -12.31 2.31 -1.61
N ILE A 118 -13.49 2.24 -2.19
CA ILE A 118 -14.66 1.56 -1.61
C ILE A 118 -15.01 0.39 -2.50
N MET A 119 -15.23 -0.78 -1.92
CA MET A 119 -15.74 -1.96 -2.61
C MET A 119 -17.08 -2.35 -2.00
N ASN A 120 -18.14 -2.24 -2.78
CA ASN A 120 -19.45 -2.76 -2.43
C ASN A 120 -19.53 -4.22 -2.92
N ILE A 121 -19.94 -5.13 -2.04
CA ILE A 121 -20.17 -6.55 -2.33
C ILE A 121 -21.66 -6.82 -2.20
N ASN A 122 -22.36 -6.85 -3.32
CA ASN A 122 -23.80 -7.02 -3.37
C ASN A 122 -24.17 -8.48 -3.55
N ALA A 123 -25.20 -8.97 -2.83
CA ALA A 123 -25.71 -10.33 -2.99
C ALA A 123 -27.20 -10.40 -2.64
N SER A 124 -27.93 -11.39 -3.18
CA SER A 124 -29.36 -11.59 -2.93
C SER A 124 -29.68 -12.04 -1.50
N ASP A 125 -28.79 -12.83 -0.93
CA ASP A 125 -28.93 -13.46 0.39
C ASP A 125 -27.56 -13.88 0.94
N SER A 126 -27.52 -14.36 2.18
CA SER A 126 -26.33 -14.80 2.90
C SER A 126 -25.56 -15.90 2.17
N ALA A 127 -26.25 -16.92 1.67
CA ALA A 127 -25.60 -18.05 1.00
C ALA A 127 -24.91 -17.62 -0.29
N ALA A 128 -25.59 -16.80 -1.10
CA ALA A 128 -25.05 -16.22 -2.32
C ALA A 128 -23.85 -15.31 -2.02
N PHE A 129 -23.89 -14.53 -0.93
CA PHE A 129 -22.78 -13.67 -0.50
C PHE A 129 -21.55 -14.51 -0.14
N VAL A 130 -21.71 -15.52 0.73
CA VAL A 130 -20.61 -16.39 1.17
C VAL A 130 -19.94 -17.06 -0.04
N GLN A 131 -20.74 -17.75 -0.87
CA GLN A 131 -20.22 -18.41 -2.06
C GLN A 131 -19.46 -17.44 -2.97
N PHE A 132 -20.03 -16.26 -3.21
CA PHE A 132 -19.42 -15.26 -4.09
C PHE A 132 -18.11 -14.71 -3.55
N VAL A 133 -18.02 -14.44 -2.25
CA VAL A 133 -16.78 -13.95 -1.60
C VAL A 133 -15.68 -15.00 -1.67
N GLU A 134 -16.00 -16.28 -1.44
CA GLU A 134 -15.06 -17.39 -1.53
C GLU A 134 -14.56 -17.59 -2.96
N GLU A 135 -15.45 -17.62 -3.94
CA GLU A 135 -15.11 -17.78 -5.37
C GLU A 135 -14.30 -16.62 -5.93
N ASN A 136 -14.48 -15.40 -5.40
CA ASN A 136 -13.78 -14.18 -5.82
C ASN A 136 -12.66 -13.74 -4.86
N SER A 137 -12.21 -14.63 -3.97
CA SER A 137 -11.23 -14.31 -2.92
C SER A 137 -9.96 -13.66 -3.46
N ALA A 138 -9.36 -14.23 -4.51
CA ALA A 138 -8.17 -13.64 -5.15
C ALA A 138 -8.46 -12.25 -5.73
N THR A 139 -9.59 -12.08 -6.43
CA THR A 139 -9.97 -10.78 -7.01
C THR A 139 -10.12 -9.69 -5.96
N ILE A 140 -10.74 -10.01 -4.81
CA ILE A 140 -10.92 -9.07 -3.70
C ILE A 140 -9.57 -8.68 -3.10
N VAL A 141 -8.72 -9.66 -2.78
CA VAL A 141 -7.41 -9.44 -2.17
C VAL A 141 -6.49 -8.67 -3.11
N ASP A 142 -6.34 -9.14 -4.35
CA ASP A 142 -5.42 -8.55 -5.33
C ASP A 142 -5.82 -7.11 -5.67
N TYR A 143 -7.12 -6.81 -5.74
CA TYR A 143 -7.60 -5.45 -5.99
C TYR A 143 -7.11 -4.45 -4.93
N PHE A 144 -7.24 -4.76 -3.64
CA PHE A 144 -6.77 -3.86 -2.59
C PHE A 144 -5.24 -3.80 -2.51
N ILE A 145 -4.54 -4.92 -2.74
CA ILE A 145 -3.07 -4.92 -2.82
C ILE A 145 -2.60 -4.02 -3.96
N GLU A 146 -3.20 -4.12 -5.16
CA GLU A 146 -2.86 -3.27 -6.30
C GLU A 146 -3.05 -1.78 -5.97
N LYS A 147 -4.16 -1.42 -5.33
CA LYS A 147 -4.41 -0.03 -4.91
C LYS A 147 -3.43 0.48 -3.85
N GLU A 148 -2.99 -0.38 -2.93
CA GLU A 148 -1.91 -0.03 -1.99
C GLU A 148 -0.57 0.16 -2.72
N LEU A 149 -0.23 -0.70 -3.67
CA LEU A 149 0.98 -0.57 -4.48
C LEU A 149 0.96 0.71 -5.34
N GLU A 150 -0.18 1.06 -5.96
CA GLU A 150 -0.34 2.33 -6.68
C GLU A 150 -0.10 3.55 -5.78
N ARG A 151 -0.66 3.56 -4.56
CA ARG A 151 -0.47 4.65 -3.60
C ARG A 151 0.98 4.77 -3.14
N ASN A 152 1.59 3.64 -2.80
CA ASN A 152 2.99 3.58 -2.39
C ASN A 152 3.93 3.97 -3.55
N GLY A 153 3.63 3.55 -4.76
CA GLY A 153 4.37 3.94 -5.96
C GLY A 153 4.34 5.45 -6.21
N LYS A 154 3.16 6.08 -6.11
CA LYS A 154 3.02 7.54 -6.21
C LYS A 154 3.81 8.27 -5.12
N TRP A 155 3.81 7.75 -3.89
CA TRP A 155 4.61 8.31 -2.80
C TRP A 155 6.11 8.20 -3.11
N LEU A 156 6.59 7.01 -3.54
CA LEU A 156 8.00 6.79 -3.89
C LEU A 156 8.47 7.68 -5.05
N MET A 157 7.60 7.95 -6.04
CA MET A 157 7.94 8.85 -7.16
C MET A 157 8.24 10.28 -6.70
N ASN A 158 7.66 10.72 -5.59
CA ASN A 158 7.95 12.04 -5.01
C ASN A 158 9.21 12.05 -4.12
N GLU A 159 9.76 10.88 -3.80
CA GLU A 159 10.95 10.71 -2.95
C GLU A 159 12.27 10.73 -3.78
N ILE A 160 12.37 11.64 -4.76
CA ILE A 160 13.48 11.71 -5.73
C ILE A 160 14.77 12.15 -5.03
N LYS A 161 15.39 11.31 -4.21
CA LYS A 161 16.79 11.56 -3.77
C LYS A 161 17.47 10.23 -3.46
N SER A 162 18.80 10.14 -3.85
CA SER A 162 19.72 9.06 -3.46
C SER A 162 19.12 7.94 -2.65
N PRO A 163 18.83 6.73 -2.94
CA PRO A 163 19.72 5.81 -3.65
C PRO A 163 19.37 5.61 -5.13
N SER A 164 18.24 6.08 -5.60
CA SER A 164 17.82 5.91 -7.01
C SER A 164 18.86 6.46 -8.00
N ALA A 165 19.46 7.60 -7.70
CA ALA A 165 20.52 8.17 -8.53
C ALA A 165 21.76 7.26 -8.63
N ARG A 166 22.12 6.54 -7.56
CA ARG A 166 23.23 5.58 -7.58
C ARG A 166 22.92 4.38 -8.46
N VAL A 167 21.69 3.86 -8.37
CA VAL A 167 21.24 2.76 -9.23
C VAL A 167 21.31 3.17 -10.70
N GLN A 168 20.81 4.37 -11.03
CA GLN A 168 20.90 4.91 -12.39
C GLN A 168 22.35 5.02 -12.88
N GLN A 169 23.25 5.51 -12.03
CA GLN A 169 24.67 5.66 -12.38
C GLN A 169 25.36 4.32 -12.57
N MET A 170 25.08 3.34 -11.71
CA MET A 170 25.78 2.04 -11.72
C MET A 170 25.22 1.06 -12.75
N PHE A 171 23.90 1.03 -12.92
CA PHE A 171 23.22 -0.01 -13.71
C PHE A 171 22.46 0.53 -14.91
N GLY A 172 22.35 1.86 -15.07
CA GLY A 172 21.62 2.49 -16.18
C GLY A 172 20.09 2.34 -16.10
N ILE A 173 19.54 1.88 -14.97
CA ILE A 173 18.10 1.68 -14.78
C ILE A 173 17.49 2.73 -13.86
N ASN A 174 16.25 3.11 -14.13
CA ASN A 174 15.47 3.99 -13.28
C ASN A 174 14.61 3.17 -12.33
N ILE A 175 14.87 3.33 -11.03
CA ILE A 175 14.07 2.71 -9.97
C ILE A 175 13.85 3.73 -8.85
N HIS A 176 12.64 3.79 -8.33
CA HIS A 176 12.33 4.63 -7.18
C HIS A 176 12.52 3.83 -5.89
N LEU A 177 13.44 4.29 -5.05
CA LEU A 177 13.77 3.66 -3.78
C LEU A 177 13.51 4.62 -2.62
N PRO A 178 13.15 4.09 -1.43
CA PRO A 178 12.95 4.92 -0.24
C PRO A 178 14.21 5.71 0.13
N LYS A 179 14.07 7.00 0.42
CA LYS A 179 15.19 7.87 0.84
C LYS A 179 15.87 7.43 2.14
N GLY A 180 15.18 6.65 2.97
CA GLY A 180 15.71 6.11 4.22
C GLY A 180 16.86 5.11 4.05
N LEU A 181 17.07 4.57 2.84
CA LEU A 181 18.19 3.69 2.52
C LEU A 181 19.46 4.55 2.31
N SER A 182 20.12 4.90 3.40
CA SER A 182 21.22 5.88 3.41
C SER A 182 22.62 5.27 3.53
N ASN A 183 22.73 4.00 3.87
CA ASN A 183 23.99 3.27 3.96
C ASN A 183 24.17 2.36 2.76
N PHE A 184 25.37 2.36 2.17
CA PHE A 184 25.64 1.66 0.91
C PHE A 184 26.92 0.84 0.98
N VAL A 185 26.89 -0.33 0.34
CA VAL A 185 28.08 -1.10 -0.05
C VAL A 185 28.03 -1.24 -1.56
N GLU A 186 29.09 -0.79 -2.22
CA GLU A 186 29.15 -0.69 -3.68
C GLU A 186 30.37 -1.44 -4.26
N PHE A 187 30.13 -2.19 -5.32
CA PHE A 187 31.15 -2.76 -6.19
C PHE A 187 30.71 -2.53 -7.65
N SER A 188 31.54 -2.83 -8.61
CA SER A 188 31.27 -2.53 -10.03
C SER A 188 29.92 -3.04 -10.54
N ASN A 189 29.43 -4.18 -10.03
CA ASN A 189 28.21 -4.84 -10.46
C ASN A 189 27.28 -5.23 -9.30
N PHE A 190 27.46 -4.59 -8.13
CA PHE A 190 26.73 -4.91 -6.90
C PHE A 190 26.49 -3.65 -6.07
N LEU A 191 25.26 -3.45 -5.63
CA LEU A 191 24.83 -2.41 -4.70
C LEU A 191 24.00 -3.05 -3.60
N TRP A 192 24.39 -2.81 -2.36
CA TRP A 192 23.53 -3.06 -1.20
C TRP A 192 23.21 -1.73 -0.51
N ALA A 193 21.94 -1.39 -0.46
CA ALA A 193 21.41 -0.21 0.22
C ALA A 193 20.61 -0.61 1.44
N THR A 194 20.84 0.02 2.60
CA THR A 194 20.16 -0.29 3.85
C THR A 194 19.86 0.97 4.65
N ASN A 195 18.76 0.95 5.43
CA ASN A 195 18.49 1.96 6.44
C ASN A 195 19.21 1.66 7.76
N ASN A 196 19.81 0.49 7.89
CA ASN A 196 20.53 0.01 9.07
C ASN A 196 19.76 0.17 10.40
N ALA A 197 18.42 0.12 10.34
CA ALA A 197 17.56 0.30 11.50
C ALA A 197 17.54 -0.94 12.40
N GLY A 198 17.49 -0.76 13.71
CA GLY A 198 17.36 -1.85 14.68
C GLY A 198 15.96 -2.50 14.66
N ARG A 199 14.93 -1.73 14.23
CA ARG A 199 13.56 -2.21 13.98
C ARG A 199 13.09 -1.71 12.62
N GLY A 200 12.37 -2.54 11.89
CA GLY A 200 11.91 -2.20 10.54
C GLY A 200 13.06 -2.00 9.57
N ARG A 201 14.10 -2.82 9.70
CA ARG A 201 15.25 -2.80 8.79
C ARG A 201 14.79 -3.12 7.38
N GLN A 202 15.28 -2.30 6.44
CA GLN A 202 15.07 -2.47 5.02
C GLN A 202 16.42 -2.60 4.34
N ASP A 203 16.57 -3.66 3.55
CA ASP A 203 17.75 -3.94 2.75
C ASP A 203 17.33 -4.18 1.31
N ILE A 204 17.96 -3.49 0.38
CA ILE A 204 17.78 -3.70 -1.06
C ILE A 204 19.13 -4.04 -1.66
N VAL A 205 19.17 -5.12 -2.39
CA VAL A 205 20.37 -5.57 -3.11
C VAL A 205 20.06 -5.58 -4.60
N ILE A 206 20.92 -4.91 -5.37
CA ILE A 206 20.86 -4.89 -6.84
C ILE A 206 22.21 -5.38 -7.34
N TYR A 207 22.20 -6.35 -8.23
CA TYR A 207 23.41 -6.85 -8.87
C TYR A 207 23.15 -7.22 -10.31
N GLN A 208 24.23 -7.17 -11.10
CA GLN A 208 24.22 -7.49 -12.51
C GLN A 208 25.14 -8.68 -12.77
N PHE A 209 24.64 -9.64 -13.54
CA PHE A 209 25.39 -10.80 -13.99
C PHE A 209 25.14 -11.05 -15.48
N PRO A 210 26.03 -11.78 -16.17
CA PRO A 210 25.87 -12.08 -17.60
C PRO A 210 24.59 -12.88 -17.86
N TYR A 211 23.89 -12.53 -18.93
CA TYR A 211 22.83 -13.34 -19.51
C TYR A 211 23.42 -14.27 -20.56
N ASP A 212 23.34 -15.57 -20.36
CA ASP A 212 23.83 -16.58 -21.30
C ASP A 212 22.71 -17.39 -21.96
N SER A 213 21.61 -17.62 -21.24
CA SER A 213 20.45 -18.36 -21.75
C SER A 213 19.22 -18.13 -20.87
N GLU A 214 18.04 -18.57 -21.33
CA GLU A 214 16.78 -18.54 -20.57
C GLU A 214 16.87 -19.29 -19.22
N ARG A 215 17.83 -20.22 -19.06
CA ARG A 215 18.03 -20.98 -17.84
C ARG A 215 18.42 -20.12 -16.65
N VAL A 216 18.92 -18.89 -16.87
CA VAL A 216 19.22 -17.97 -15.77
C VAL A 216 18.00 -17.60 -14.96
N PHE A 217 16.79 -17.72 -15.53
CA PHE A 217 15.51 -17.43 -14.86
C PHE A 217 14.90 -18.64 -14.15
N GLU A 218 15.53 -19.82 -14.24
CA GLU A 218 15.11 -20.97 -13.44
C GLU A 218 15.36 -20.71 -11.95
N LYS A 219 14.46 -21.19 -11.07
CA LYS A 219 14.50 -20.94 -9.63
C LYS A 219 15.87 -21.27 -9.03
N GLU A 220 16.40 -22.42 -9.37
CA GLU A 220 17.68 -22.94 -8.86
C GLU A 220 18.87 -22.08 -9.30
N SER A 221 18.84 -21.60 -10.54
CA SER A 221 19.84 -20.68 -11.09
C SER A 221 19.81 -19.32 -10.38
N LEU A 222 18.63 -18.76 -10.19
CA LEU A 222 18.46 -17.50 -9.47
C LEU A 222 18.91 -17.60 -8.00
N ILE A 223 18.59 -18.71 -7.31
CA ILE A 223 19.06 -18.97 -5.96
C ILE A 223 20.58 -19.06 -5.91
N THR A 224 21.18 -19.81 -6.84
CA THR A 224 22.64 -19.98 -6.91
C THR A 224 23.35 -18.64 -7.10
N VAL A 225 22.94 -17.86 -8.08
CA VAL A 225 23.50 -16.53 -8.36
C VAL A 225 23.32 -15.60 -7.17
N ARG A 226 22.12 -15.58 -6.56
CA ARG A 226 21.84 -14.77 -5.37
C ARG A 226 22.79 -15.14 -4.22
N ASP A 227 22.92 -16.41 -3.90
CA ASP A 227 23.74 -16.87 -2.77
C ASP A 227 25.24 -16.61 -3.03
N GLU A 228 25.71 -16.69 -4.28
CA GLU A 228 27.06 -16.33 -4.65
C GLU A 228 27.34 -14.83 -4.42
N TYR A 229 26.46 -13.94 -4.93
CA TYR A 229 26.63 -12.50 -4.75
C TYR A 229 26.52 -12.06 -3.30
N LEU A 230 25.54 -12.57 -2.57
CA LEU A 230 25.38 -12.24 -1.15
C LEU A 230 26.56 -12.79 -0.32
N GLY A 231 26.99 -14.01 -0.58
CA GLY A 231 28.15 -14.61 0.11
C GLY A 231 29.45 -13.86 -0.13
N LYS A 232 29.63 -13.31 -1.34
CA LYS A 232 30.82 -12.53 -1.71
C LYS A 232 30.85 -11.14 -1.11
N TYR A 233 29.71 -10.44 -1.08
CA TYR A 233 29.65 -9.00 -0.80
C TYR A 233 29.00 -8.64 0.55
N ILE A 234 28.22 -9.53 1.14
CA ILE A 234 27.57 -9.33 2.44
C ILE A 234 28.00 -10.42 3.41
N THR A 235 29.19 -10.25 3.95
CA THR A 235 29.74 -11.19 4.93
C THR A 235 29.25 -10.84 6.34
N GLY A 236 28.90 -11.88 7.11
CA GLY A 236 28.58 -11.77 8.52
C GLY A 236 29.82 -11.98 9.42
N SER A 237 29.60 -12.05 10.72
CA SER A 237 30.63 -12.36 11.69
C SER A 237 31.18 -13.77 11.47
N PHE A 238 32.46 -13.98 11.77
CA PHE A 238 33.14 -15.27 11.66
C PHE A 238 33.09 -15.89 10.25
N ASN A 239 33.20 -15.08 9.20
CA ASN A 239 33.09 -15.48 7.79
C ASN A 239 31.77 -16.18 7.43
N SER A 240 30.72 -15.96 8.19
CA SER A 240 29.38 -16.40 7.82
C SER A 240 28.85 -15.59 6.65
N PHE A 241 27.86 -16.11 5.96
CA PHE A 241 27.17 -15.43 4.87
C PHE A 241 25.70 -15.88 4.77
N MET A 242 24.89 -15.05 4.14
CA MET A 242 23.47 -15.34 3.93
C MET A 242 23.28 -16.36 2.80
N LYS A 243 22.38 -17.30 3.03
CA LYS A 243 21.90 -18.25 2.01
C LYS A 243 20.39 -18.21 1.93
N THR A 244 19.86 -18.54 0.76
CA THR A 244 18.43 -18.71 0.57
C THR A 244 17.93 -19.92 1.37
N ALA A 245 16.92 -19.73 2.19
CA ALA A 245 16.24 -20.81 2.89
C ALA A 245 15.26 -21.50 1.93
N THR A 246 15.62 -22.68 1.42
CA THR A 246 14.83 -23.42 0.43
C THR A 246 13.71 -24.26 1.05
N VAL A 247 13.60 -24.27 2.39
CA VAL A 247 12.57 -25.01 3.14
C VAL A 247 11.21 -24.27 3.16
N TYR A 248 11.18 -23.04 2.73
CA TYR A 248 9.96 -22.25 2.58
C TYR A 248 9.54 -22.18 1.11
N PRO A 249 8.22 -22.15 0.83
CA PRO A 249 7.69 -22.14 -0.54
C PRO A 249 8.06 -20.89 -1.35
#